data_4a23e1990f0ebb4f36fab9c6a67eb293
#
_entry.id   4a23e1990f0ebb4f36fab9c6a67eb293
#
_cell.length_a   1.000
_cell.length_b   1.000
_cell.length_c   1.000
_cell.angle_alpha   90.00
_cell.angle_beta   90.00
_cell.angle_gamma   90.00
#
_symmetry.space_group_name_H-M   'P 1'
#
loop_
_entity.id
_entity.type
_entity.pdbx_description
1 polymer ?
#
loop_
_entity_poly.entity_id
_entity_poly.type
_entity_poly.pdbx_seq_one_letter_code
_entity_poly.pdbx_strand_id
1 'polypeptide(L)'
;MKNFIGFLVCILPSFLGVLLLRASGHKVGKNVKIGFSFLKSKQIIFGDNVKIGHLNLILNKSITLNNDAYIGHLNILKGPFNLVLDKNAAIGNKNHLTRGGLGVTYGESTLFFGELTKITTGHHIDLTQSISFGKFSILAGIRSQMWTHGYYHANTGKDRIRIDGEIHIGDNVYIGSGCIFNPGVTVANAIHIGGGSVISKNLKKPGMYVGQGLRYIDNNLEKVKSKLKKVETPNLVETVYVKE
;
A
#
# COMPACT_ATOMS: atom_id res chain seq x y z
N MET A 1 22.37 14.26 6.94
CA MET A 1 22.92 13.60 5.74
C MET A 1 21.83 13.03 4.80
N LYS A 2 20.95 12.10 5.23
CA LYS A 2 19.93 11.49 4.34
C LYS A 2 18.90 12.46 3.73
N ASN A 3 18.50 13.51 4.45
CA ASN A 3 17.59 14.54 3.91
C ASN A 3 18.26 15.36 2.80
N PHE A 4 19.56 15.63 2.96
CA PHE A 4 20.34 16.37 1.98
C PHE A 4 20.52 15.59 0.68
N ILE A 5 20.78 14.28 0.77
CA ILE A 5 20.84 13.40 -0.42
C ILE A 5 19.51 13.38 -1.16
N GLY A 6 18.39 13.19 -0.44
CA GLY A 6 17.06 13.21 -1.06
C GLY A 6 16.73 14.53 -1.76
N PHE A 7 17.17 15.65 -1.20
CA PHE A 7 17.02 16.96 -1.82
C PHE A 7 17.87 17.09 -3.09
N LEU A 8 19.13 16.69 -3.04
CA LEU A 8 20.01 16.71 -4.21
C LEU A 8 19.46 15.82 -5.36
N VAL A 9 18.99 14.60 -5.04
CA VAL A 9 18.35 13.72 -6.04
C VAL A 9 17.12 14.40 -6.67
N CYS A 10 16.39 15.21 -5.90
CA CYS A 10 15.20 15.91 -6.40
C CYS A 10 15.50 17.00 -7.42
N ILE A 11 16.65 17.67 -7.33
CA ILE A 11 16.97 18.83 -8.17
C ILE A 11 18.00 18.54 -9.26
N LEU A 12 18.75 17.45 -9.15
CA LEU A 12 19.80 17.08 -10.10
C LEU A 12 19.23 16.34 -11.33
N PRO A 13 19.89 16.46 -12.48
CA PRO A 13 19.62 15.57 -13.60
C PRO A 13 19.71 14.10 -13.21
N SER A 14 18.88 13.25 -13.79
CA SER A 14 18.72 11.85 -13.42
C SER A 14 20.04 11.09 -13.28
N PHE A 15 20.99 11.28 -14.19
CA PHE A 15 22.28 10.56 -14.16
C PHE A 15 23.12 10.94 -12.93
N LEU A 16 23.11 12.20 -12.50
CA LEU A 16 23.79 12.67 -11.30
C LEU A 16 23.08 12.16 -10.02
N GLY A 17 21.75 12.17 -10.01
CA GLY A 17 20.97 11.61 -8.92
C GLY A 17 21.23 10.12 -8.72
N VAL A 18 21.31 9.34 -9.81
CA VAL A 18 21.66 7.91 -9.77
C VAL A 18 23.09 7.70 -9.26
N LEU A 19 24.05 8.50 -9.72
CA LEU A 19 25.43 8.42 -9.24
C LEU A 19 25.54 8.70 -7.75
N LEU A 20 24.82 9.73 -7.28
CA LEU A 20 24.76 10.10 -5.88
C LEU A 20 24.15 8.98 -4.99
N LEU A 21 23.09 8.33 -5.45
CA LEU A 21 22.50 7.18 -4.74
C LEU A 21 23.49 6.03 -4.63
N ARG A 22 24.21 5.70 -5.71
CA ARG A 22 25.27 4.66 -5.68
C ARG A 22 26.39 5.01 -4.71
N ALA A 23 26.88 6.25 -4.76
CA ALA A 23 27.93 6.75 -3.86
C ALA A 23 27.48 6.75 -2.37
N SER A 24 26.16 6.82 -2.13
CA SER A 24 25.55 6.76 -0.80
C SER A 24 25.28 5.33 -0.30
N GLY A 25 25.77 4.30 -1.02
CA GLY A 25 25.65 2.88 -0.64
C GLY A 25 24.34 2.22 -1.05
N HIS A 26 23.55 2.84 -1.89
CA HIS A 26 22.32 2.22 -2.45
C HIS A 26 22.65 1.36 -3.68
N LYS A 27 21.85 0.32 -3.91
CA LYS A 27 21.98 -0.56 -5.09
C LYS A 27 21.13 -0.03 -6.23
N VAL A 28 21.72 0.40 -7.31
CA VAL A 28 21.01 0.98 -8.47
C VAL A 28 21.54 0.35 -9.76
N GLY A 29 20.65 -0.31 -10.49
CA GLY A 29 20.93 -1.00 -11.73
C GLY A 29 21.25 -0.07 -12.92
N LYS A 30 21.24 -0.63 -14.13
CA LYS A 30 21.51 0.09 -15.37
C LYS A 30 20.25 0.82 -15.86
N ASN A 31 20.43 1.89 -16.64
CA ASN A 31 19.36 2.65 -17.31
C ASN A 31 18.26 3.16 -16.37
N VAL A 32 18.56 3.38 -15.10
CA VAL A 32 17.61 3.93 -14.13
C VAL A 32 17.40 5.42 -14.41
N LYS A 33 16.13 5.83 -14.45
CA LYS A 33 15.74 7.24 -14.67
C LYS A 33 14.92 7.73 -13.48
N ILE A 34 15.34 8.82 -12.86
CA ILE A 34 14.67 9.46 -11.75
C ILE A 34 14.34 10.90 -12.14
N GLY A 35 13.05 11.24 -12.17
CA GLY A 35 12.59 12.60 -12.36
C GLY A 35 12.80 13.46 -11.11
N PHE A 36 12.40 14.73 -11.18
CA PHE A 36 12.44 15.64 -10.03
C PHE A 36 11.50 15.13 -8.92
N SER A 37 12.02 14.25 -8.07
CA SER A 37 11.27 13.57 -7.00
C SER A 37 12.12 13.45 -5.76
N PHE A 38 11.51 13.71 -4.58
CA PHE A 38 12.19 13.62 -3.31
C PHE A 38 12.15 12.17 -2.79
N LEU A 39 13.33 11.55 -2.66
CA LEU A 39 13.49 10.18 -2.19
C LEU A 39 14.25 10.14 -0.86
N LYS A 40 13.60 9.62 0.18
CA LYS A 40 14.22 9.38 1.49
C LYS A 40 13.82 8.01 2.02
N SER A 41 14.74 7.05 1.93
CA SER A 41 14.58 5.70 2.48
C SER A 41 15.87 5.24 3.14
N LYS A 42 15.77 4.28 4.08
CA LYS A 42 16.96 3.69 4.70
C LYS A 42 17.74 2.85 3.69
N GLN A 43 17.03 2.15 2.81
CA GLN A 43 17.57 1.28 1.78
C GLN A 43 16.83 1.49 0.47
N ILE A 44 17.58 1.66 -0.61
CA ILE A 44 17.06 1.76 -1.98
C ILE A 44 17.75 0.68 -2.82
N ILE A 45 16.95 -0.17 -3.44
CA ILE A 45 17.38 -1.22 -4.37
C ILE A 45 16.57 -1.04 -5.65
N PHE A 46 17.23 -0.66 -6.73
CA PHE A 46 16.64 -0.54 -8.06
C PHE A 46 17.30 -1.51 -9.01
N GLY A 47 16.51 -2.32 -9.69
CA GLY A 47 16.92 -3.14 -10.82
C GLY A 47 17.22 -2.31 -12.07
N ASP A 48 17.35 -2.98 -13.19
CA ASP A 48 17.61 -2.33 -14.48
C ASP A 48 16.34 -1.70 -15.04
N ASN A 49 16.49 -0.61 -15.81
CA ASN A 49 15.44 0.12 -16.53
C ASN A 49 14.34 0.71 -15.61
N VAL A 50 14.54 0.80 -14.31
CA VAL A 50 13.57 1.40 -13.38
C VAL A 50 13.36 2.88 -13.74
N LYS A 51 12.10 3.31 -13.70
CA LYS A 51 11.71 4.70 -13.95
C LYS A 51 10.89 5.26 -12.81
N ILE A 52 11.26 6.42 -12.31
CA ILE A 52 10.51 7.22 -11.35
C ILE A 52 10.20 8.57 -12.01
N GLY A 53 8.93 8.94 -12.09
CA GLY A 53 8.45 10.19 -12.66
C GLY A 53 8.82 11.41 -11.82
N HIS A 54 8.09 12.49 -12.01
CA HIS A 54 8.35 13.79 -11.38
C HIS A 54 7.38 14.06 -10.22
N LEU A 55 7.78 14.93 -9.30
CA LEU A 55 6.98 15.47 -8.21
C LEU A 55 6.42 14.39 -7.26
N ASN A 56 7.19 13.32 -7.09
CA ASN A 56 6.88 12.33 -6.07
C ASN A 56 7.52 12.72 -4.74
N LEU A 57 6.80 12.49 -3.64
CA LEU A 57 7.31 12.56 -2.28
C LEU A 57 7.37 11.14 -1.71
N ILE A 58 8.57 10.57 -1.66
CA ILE A 58 8.81 9.18 -1.25
C ILE A 58 9.60 9.18 0.05
N LEU A 59 8.90 8.95 1.17
CA LEU A 59 9.39 9.02 2.54
C LEU A 59 9.01 7.72 3.26
N ASN A 60 9.63 6.60 2.90
CA ASN A 60 9.31 5.29 3.46
C ASN A 60 10.54 4.57 4.03
N LYS A 61 10.34 3.40 4.64
CA LYS A 61 11.42 2.66 5.31
C LYS A 61 12.42 2.09 4.31
N SER A 62 11.95 1.37 3.30
CA SER A 62 12.78 0.81 2.23
C SER A 62 12.04 0.75 0.91
N ILE A 63 12.79 0.77 -0.21
CA ILE A 63 12.27 0.66 -1.56
C ILE A 63 13.07 -0.40 -2.31
N THR A 64 12.37 -1.38 -2.84
CA THR A 64 12.89 -2.34 -3.82
C THR A 64 12.04 -2.28 -5.06
N LEU A 65 12.63 -1.85 -6.16
CA LEU A 65 12.01 -1.83 -7.48
C LEU A 65 12.80 -2.79 -8.37
N ASN A 66 12.21 -3.90 -8.77
CA ASN A 66 12.84 -4.85 -9.67
C ASN A 66 12.86 -4.33 -11.11
N ASN A 67 13.43 -5.09 -12.03
CA ASN A 67 13.66 -4.65 -13.41
C ASN A 67 12.38 -4.14 -14.06
N ASP A 68 12.50 -3.04 -14.82
CA ASP A 68 11.42 -2.43 -15.57
C ASP A 68 10.24 -1.90 -14.72
N ALA A 69 10.38 -1.86 -13.38
CA ALA A 69 9.36 -1.30 -12.51
C ALA A 69 9.24 0.22 -12.67
N TYR A 70 8.03 0.73 -12.46
CA TYR A 70 7.71 2.12 -12.72
C TYR A 70 6.94 2.77 -11.57
N ILE A 71 7.33 4.00 -11.21
CA ILE A 71 6.53 4.92 -10.39
C ILE A 71 6.27 6.17 -11.22
N GLY A 72 5.00 6.53 -11.39
CA GLY A 72 4.55 7.69 -12.15
C GLY A 72 4.85 9.03 -11.48
N HIS A 73 3.91 9.95 -11.58
CA HIS A 73 4.08 11.34 -11.16
C HIS A 73 3.16 11.70 -9.99
N LEU A 74 3.56 12.68 -9.18
CA LEU A 74 2.72 13.29 -8.15
C LEU A 74 2.23 12.30 -7.07
N ASN A 75 2.98 11.24 -6.80
CA ASN A 75 2.61 10.29 -5.75
C ASN A 75 3.17 10.73 -4.39
N ILE A 76 2.44 10.43 -3.33
CA ILE A 76 2.86 10.60 -1.93
C ILE A 76 2.95 9.20 -1.30
N LEU A 77 4.17 8.77 -1.01
CA LEU A 77 4.49 7.53 -0.30
C LEU A 77 5.12 7.93 1.03
N LYS A 78 4.35 7.91 2.12
CA LYS A 78 4.82 8.46 3.41
C LYS A 78 4.54 7.50 4.56
N GLY A 79 5.59 7.18 5.32
CA GLY A 79 5.48 6.41 6.56
C GLY A 79 6.45 5.23 6.63
N PRO A 80 6.55 4.56 7.80
CA PRO A 80 7.54 3.50 8.03
C PRO A 80 7.11 2.15 7.42
N PHE A 81 6.90 2.07 6.11
CA PHE A 81 6.59 0.83 5.40
C PHE A 81 7.67 0.48 4.36
N ASN A 82 7.71 -0.78 3.96
CA ASN A 82 8.54 -1.27 2.87
C ASN A 82 7.75 -1.28 1.57
N LEU A 83 8.35 -0.81 0.47
CA LEU A 83 7.77 -0.91 -0.87
C LEU A 83 8.55 -1.93 -1.69
N VAL A 84 7.85 -2.89 -2.26
CA VAL A 84 8.44 -3.89 -3.17
C VAL A 84 7.58 -3.96 -4.43
N LEU A 85 8.16 -3.56 -5.55
CA LEU A 85 7.57 -3.74 -6.88
C LEU A 85 8.38 -4.78 -7.64
N ASP A 86 7.74 -5.86 -8.04
CA ASP A 86 8.37 -6.90 -8.87
C ASP A 86 8.51 -6.44 -10.32
N LYS A 87 9.06 -7.28 -11.17
CA LYS A 87 9.35 -6.98 -12.58
C LYS A 87 8.11 -6.45 -13.30
N ASN A 88 8.30 -5.32 -14.02
CA ASN A 88 7.22 -4.63 -14.76
C ASN A 88 6.04 -4.16 -13.89
N ALA A 89 6.11 -4.22 -12.58
CA ALA A 89 5.06 -3.70 -11.72
C ALA A 89 5.08 -2.15 -11.70
N ALA A 90 3.90 -1.55 -11.47
CA ALA A 90 3.79 -0.10 -11.59
C ALA A 90 2.86 0.56 -10.57
N ILE A 91 3.30 1.70 -10.07
CA ILE A 91 2.47 2.70 -9.41
C ILE A 91 2.28 3.85 -10.39
N GLY A 92 1.04 4.14 -10.79
CA GLY A 92 0.71 5.24 -11.70
C GLY A 92 0.85 6.62 -11.06
N ASN A 93 -0.15 7.49 -11.22
CA ASN A 93 -0.01 8.90 -10.84
C ASN A 93 -0.92 9.30 -9.67
N LYS A 94 -0.53 10.33 -8.92
CA LYS A 94 -1.37 10.97 -7.88
C LYS A 94 -1.91 10.00 -6.82
N ASN A 95 -1.21 8.90 -6.57
CA ASN A 95 -1.58 7.96 -5.52
C ASN A 95 -1.06 8.43 -4.16
N HIS A 96 -1.82 8.13 -3.11
CA HIS A 96 -1.52 8.47 -1.74
C HIS A 96 -1.42 7.20 -0.90
N LEU A 97 -0.19 6.79 -0.58
CA LEU A 97 0.15 5.58 0.15
C LEU A 97 0.78 5.98 1.47
N THR A 98 0.10 5.67 2.58
CA THR A 98 0.53 6.19 3.88
C THR A 98 0.50 5.14 5.00
N ARG A 99 1.38 5.33 5.96
CA ARG A 99 1.40 4.61 7.24
C ARG A 99 1.65 5.59 8.38
N GLY A 100 0.90 5.44 9.46
CA GLY A 100 1.14 6.16 10.71
C GLY A 100 2.50 5.82 11.34
N GLY A 101 2.97 6.66 12.25
CA GLY A 101 4.20 6.41 13.00
C GLY A 101 4.07 5.29 14.02
N LEU A 102 5.19 4.89 14.61
CA LEU A 102 5.22 3.93 15.72
C LEU A 102 4.42 4.47 16.91
N GLY A 103 3.70 3.58 17.61
CA GLY A 103 2.75 3.92 18.66
C GLY A 103 1.32 4.02 18.12
N VAL A 104 1.13 4.63 16.94
CA VAL A 104 -0.13 4.51 16.18
C VAL A 104 -0.17 3.20 15.42
N THR A 105 0.97 2.76 14.87
CA THR A 105 1.12 1.47 14.20
C THR A 105 2.14 0.59 14.91
N TYR A 106 2.14 -0.69 14.64
CA TYR A 106 3.03 -1.70 15.21
C TYR A 106 3.55 -2.64 14.12
N GLY A 107 4.62 -3.36 14.43
CA GLY A 107 5.21 -4.35 13.51
C GLY A 107 5.76 -3.74 12.21
N GLU A 108 6.01 -4.60 11.27
CA GLU A 108 6.44 -4.25 9.91
C GLU A 108 5.22 -4.16 8.99
N SER A 109 5.29 -3.32 7.99
CA SER A 109 4.29 -3.27 6.92
C SER A 109 5.00 -3.19 5.57
N THR A 110 4.48 -3.95 4.61
CA THR A 110 5.00 -4.01 3.26
C THR A 110 3.87 -3.83 2.26
N LEU A 111 4.07 -2.95 1.29
CA LEU A 111 3.30 -2.95 0.06
C LEU A 111 4.07 -3.76 -0.97
N PHE A 112 3.51 -4.89 -1.39
CA PHE A 112 4.09 -5.79 -2.37
C PHE A 112 3.23 -5.87 -3.63
N PHE A 113 3.85 -5.69 -4.80
CA PHE A 113 3.24 -5.93 -6.09
C PHE A 113 4.01 -7.02 -6.83
N GLY A 114 3.32 -8.10 -7.19
CA GLY A 114 3.85 -9.12 -8.07
C GLY A 114 4.08 -8.62 -9.50
N GLU A 115 4.68 -9.45 -10.30
CA GLU A 115 5.05 -9.15 -11.69
C GLU A 115 3.85 -8.63 -12.50
N LEU A 116 4.06 -7.55 -13.28
CA LEU A 116 3.07 -6.89 -14.15
C LEU A 116 1.83 -6.33 -13.41
N THR A 117 1.85 -6.28 -12.10
CA THR A 117 0.76 -5.68 -11.30
C THR A 117 0.84 -4.16 -11.32
N LYS A 118 -0.32 -3.51 -11.39
CA LYS A 118 -0.42 -2.05 -11.50
C LYS A 118 -1.48 -1.47 -10.57
N ILE A 119 -1.19 -0.30 -10.00
CA ILE A 119 -2.23 0.62 -9.57
C ILE A 119 -2.21 1.86 -10.47
N THR A 120 -3.37 2.37 -10.84
CA THR A 120 -3.46 3.44 -11.83
C THR A 120 -3.36 4.82 -11.18
N THR A 121 -4.44 5.52 -10.96
CA THR A 121 -4.36 6.96 -10.62
C THR A 121 -5.26 7.33 -9.45
N GLY A 122 -4.72 8.14 -8.51
CA GLY A 122 -5.53 8.79 -7.49
C GLY A 122 -6.16 7.85 -6.48
N HIS A 123 -5.51 6.74 -6.18
CA HIS A 123 -5.94 5.81 -5.14
C HIS A 123 -5.40 6.23 -3.77
N HIS A 124 -6.13 5.89 -2.72
CA HIS A 124 -5.72 6.06 -1.33
C HIS A 124 -5.48 4.69 -0.69
N ILE A 125 -4.26 4.46 -0.18
CA ILE A 125 -3.84 3.17 0.36
C ILE A 125 -3.26 3.39 1.76
N ASP A 126 -3.95 2.84 2.75
CA ASP A 126 -3.49 2.79 4.13
C ASP A 126 -2.64 1.53 4.34
N LEU A 127 -1.45 1.74 4.88
CA LEU A 127 -0.46 0.69 5.14
C LEU A 127 -0.21 0.51 6.65
N THR A 128 -1.23 0.67 7.47
CA THR A 128 -1.16 0.30 8.90
C THR A 128 -0.74 -1.15 9.03
N GLN A 129 -1.26 -2.04 8.17
CA GLN A 129 -0.81 -3.41 7.96
C GLN A 129 -0.37 -3.61 6.50
N SER A 130 0.21 -4.77 6.18
CA SER A 130 0.70 -5.09 4.84
C SER A 130 -0.42 -5.23 3.82
N ILE A 131 -0.09 -4.89 2.57
CA ILE A 131 -0.94 -5.16 1.40
C ILE A 131 -0.10 -5.87 0.36
N SER A 132 -0.62 -6.98 -0.16
CA SER A 132 0.01 -7.71 -1.25
C SER A 132 -0.93 -7.85 -2.44
N PHE A 133 -0.37 -7.68 -3.62
CA PHE A 133 -1.00 -8.01 -4.89
C PHE A 133 -0.18 -9.11 -5.57
N GLY A 134 -0.85 -10.15 -6.04
CA GLY A 134 -0.27 -11.18 -6.89
C GLY A 134 0.15 -10.64 -8.25
N LYS A 135 0.46 -11.52 -9.18
CA LYS A 135 0.91 -11.17 -10.53
C LYS A 135 -0.26 -10.78 -11.42
N PHE A 136 -0.01 -9.96 -12.45
CA PHE A 136 -0.98 -9.59 -13.47
C PHE A 136 -2.26 -8.94 -12.93
N SER A 137 -2.23 -8.36 -11.74
CA SER A 137 -3.40 -7.75 -11.11
C SER A 137 -3.40 -6.24 -11.30
N ILE A 138 -4.59 -5.65 -11.35
CA ILE A 138 -4.73 -4.21 -11.57
C ILE A 138 -5.78 -3.58 -10.67
N LEU A 139 -5.38 -2.53 -9.94
CA LEU A 139 -6.29 -1.56 -9.34
C LEU A 139 -6.50 -0.44 -10.37
N ALA A 140 -7.60 -0.58 -11.14
CA ALA A 140 -7.87 0.23 -12.31
C ALA A 140 -8.64 1.52 -11.97
N GLY A 141 -8.63 2.45 -12.92
CA GLY A 141 -9.38 3.70 -12.84
C GLY A 141 -8.87 4.65 -11.76
N ILE A 142 -9.78 5.18 -10.93
CA ILE A 142 -9.46 6.20 -9.93
C ILE A 142 -10.24 6.01 -8.63
N ARG A 143 -9.76 6.65 -7.55
CA ARG A 143 -10.47 6.84 -6.26
C ARG A 143 -10.81 5.56 -5.50
N SER A 144 -10.18 4.44 -5.79
CA SER A 144 -10.29 3.29 -4.91
C SER A 144 -9.51 3.52 -3.62
N GLN A 145 -9.98 2.92 -2.54
CA GLN A 145 -9.42 3.04 -1.20
C GLN A 145 -9.16 1.65 -0.63
N MET A 146 -7.99 1.46 -0.02
CA MET A 146 -7.66 0.23 0.68
C MET A 146 -7.29 0.58 2.13
N TRP A 147 -8.10 0.10 3.06
CA TRP A 147 -7.95 0.39 4.47
C TRP A 147 -7.54 -0.88 5.21
N THR A 148 -6.34 -0.88 5.78
CA THR A 148 -5.84 -1.98 6.59
C THR A 148 -6.14 -1.79 8.08
N HIS A 149 -6.78 -0.70 8.45
CA HIS A 149 -7.36 -0.49 9.76
C HIS A 149 -8.76 0.12 9.67
N GLY A 150 -9.54 -0.05 10.72
CA GLY A 150 -10.86 0.55 10.88
C GLY A 150 -11.27 0.54 12.35
N TYR A 151 -12.43 1.08 12.65
CA TYR A 151 -12.93 1.13 14.01
C TYR A 151 -14.31 0.48 14.12
N TYR A 152 -14.50 -0.25 15.20
CA TYR A 152 -15.81 -0.64 15.66
C TYR A 152 -16.18 0.24 16.85
N HIS A 153 -17.32 0.89 16.77
CA HIS A 153 -17.93 1.69 17.85
C HIS A 153 -19.16 0.97 18.38
N ALA A 154 -19.18 0.68 19.67
CA ALA A 154 -20.38 0.22 20.37
C ALA A 154 -21.32 1.40 20.64
N ASN A 155 -22.33 1.18 21.47
CA ASN A 155 -23.36 2.19 21.74
C ASN A 155 -22.87 3.37 22.60
N THR A 156 -21.73 3.24 23.28
CA THR A 156 -21.13 4.31 24.07
C THR A 156 -19.79 4.74 23.47
N GLY A 157 -19.45 6.03 23.54
CA GLY A 157 -18.24 6.58 22.91
C GLY A 157 -16.92 6.06 23.49
N LYS A 158 -16.92 5.45 24.67
CA LYS A 158 -15.76 4.81 25.30
C LYS A 158 -15.52 3.39 24.76
N ASP A 159 -16.58 2.75 24.26
CA ASP A 159 -16.54 1.36 23.80
C ASP A 159 -16.21 1.30 22.31
N ARG A 160 -14.99 1.71 21.97
CA ARG A 160 -14.48 1.56 20.62
C ARG A 160 -13.21 0.72 20.62
N ILE A 161 -13.05 -0.06 19.55
CA ILE A 161 -11.82 -0.81 19.30
C ILE A 161 -11.35 -0.55 17.87
N ARG A 162 -10.02 -0.55 17.68
CA ARG A 162 -9.43 -0.55 16.34
C ARG A 162 -9.27 -1.98 15.87
N ILE A 163 -9.64 -2.22 14.63
CA ILE A 163 -9.53 -3.51 13.96
C ILE A 163 -8.57 -3.35 12.81
N ASP A 164 -7.44 -4.04 12.87
CA ASP A 164 -6.44 -4.08 11.81
C ASP A 164 -6.53 -5.39 11.04
N GLY A 165 -6.05 -5.40 9.81
CA GLY A 165 -5.96 -6.61 9.01
C GLY A 165 -5.26 -6.38 7.70
N GLU A 166 -4.40 -7.32 7.30
CA GLU A 166 -3.72 -7.30 6.02
C GLU A 166 -4.70 -7.49 4.87
N ILE A 167 -4.36 -6.94 3.70
CA ILE A 167 -5.16 -7.14 2.48
C ILE A 167 -4.33 -7.95 1.49
N HIS A 168 -4.89 -9.06 1.02
CA HIS A 168 -4.25 -9.92 0.04
C HIS A 168 -5.08 -10.01 -1.23
N ILE A 169 -4.50 -9.57 -2.34
CA ILE A 169 -5.09 -9.66 -3.68
C ILE A 169 -4.32 -10.73 -4.45
N GLY A 170 -5.01 -11.71 -4.96
CA GLY A 170 -4.44 -12.81 -5.73
C GLY A 170 -3.91 -12.41 -7.11
N ASP A 171 -3.58 -13.42 -7.91
CA ASP A 171 -3.11 -13.26 -9.29
C ASP A 171 -4.27 -13.00 -10.24
N ASN A 172 -4.02 -12.22 -11.31
CA ASN A 172 -4.98 -11.96 -12.38
C ASN A 172 -6.31 -11.40 -11.85
N VAL A 173 -6.23 -10.41 -10.96
CA VAL A 173 -7.38 -9.73 -10.37
C VAL A 173 -7.56 -8.36 -11.00
N TYR A 174 -8.76 -8.08 -11.51
CA TYR A 174 -9.16 -6.75 -11.96
C TYR A 174 -10.04 -6.08 -10.91
N ILE A 175 -9.70 -4.85 -10.52
CA ILE A 175 -10.46 -4.05 -9.57
C ILE A 175 -10.85 -2.73 -10.26
N GLY A 176 -12.16 -2.49 -10.40
CA GLY A 176 -12.70 -1.27 -11.01
C GLY A 176 -12.50 -0.02 -10.16
N SER A 177 -12.86 1.14 -10.72
CA SER A 177 -12.75 2.45 -10.05
C SER A 177 -13.61 2.55 -8.80
N GLY A 178 -13.17 3.33 -7.81
CA GLY A 178 -13.97 3.71 -6.66
C GLY A 178 -14.30 2.56 -5.70
N CYS A 179 -13.56 1.46 -5.75
CA CYS A 179 -13.74 0.35 -4.82
C CYS A 179 -13.15 0.67 -3.45
N ILE A 180 -13.77 0.14 -2.39
CA ILE A 180 -13.32 0.28 -1.00
C ILE A 180 -13.04 -1.09 -0.42
N PHE A 181 -11.84 -1.31 0.07
CA PHE A 181 -11.44 -2.54 0.76
C PHE A 181 -11.35 -2.28 2.26
N ASN A 182 -12.01 -3.12 3.04
CA ASN A 182 -11.94 -3.11 4.49
C ASN A 182 -10.81 -4.00 5.03
N PRO A 183 -10.38 -3.82 6.28
CA PRO A 183 -9.28 -4.58 6.88
C PRO A 183 -9.48 -6.10 6.81
N GLY A 184 -8.39 -6.82 6.55
CA GLY A 184 -8.34 -8.28 6.62
C GLY A 184 -9.02 -9.01 5.45
N VAL A 185 -9.15 -8.35 4.30
CA VAL A 185 -9.78 -8.96 3.12
C VAL A 185 -8.76 -9.71 2.27
N THR A 186 -9.14 -10.93 1.87
CA THR A 186 -8.43 -11.73 0.87
C THR A 186 -9.29 -11.90 -0.38
N VAL A 187 -8.71 -11.62 -1.52
CA VAL A 187 -9.30 -11.84 -2.85
C VAL A 187 -8.52 -12.94 -3.56
N ALA A 188 -9.18 -14.05 -3.90
CA ALA A 188 -8.55 -15.15 -4.60
C ALA A 188 -8.17 -14.77 -6.04
N ASN A 189 -7.48 -15.66 -6.74
CA ASN A 189 -7.05 -15.47 -8.13
C ASN A 189 -8.23 -15.39 -9.10
N ALA A 190 -8.02 -14.77 -10.26
CA ALA A 190 -8.95 -14.71 -11.38
C ALA A 190 -10.33 -14.09 -11.00
N ILE A 191 -10.30 -13.01 -10.25
CA ILE A 191 -11.49 -12.27 -9.83
C ILE A 191 -11.56 -10.91 -10.53
N HIS A 192 -12.75 -10.58 -11.01
CA HIS A 192 -13.09 -9.25 -11.51
C HIS A 192 -14.03 -8.56 -10.52
N ILE A 193 -13.65 -7.40 -10.02
CA ILE A 193 -14.45 -6.59 -9.11
C ILE A 193 -14.95 -5.35 -9.86
N GLY A 194 -16.27 -5.23 -9.98
CA GLY A 194 -16.91 -4.07 -10.61
C GLY A 194 -16.67 -2.77 -9.82
N GLY A 195 -16.64 -1.65 -10.53
CA GLY A 195 -16.43 -0.35 -9.91
C GLY A 195 -17.46 0.00 -8.83
N GLY A 196 -17.07 0.81 -7.85
CA GLY A 196 -17.94 1.24 -6.76
C GLY A 196 -18.25 0.16 -5.72
N SER A 197 -17.58 -0.99 -5.77
CA SER A 197 -17.84 -2.10 -4.84
C SER A 197 -17.18 -1.87 -3.49
N VAL A 198 -17.86 -2.24 -2.40
CA VAL A 198 -17.30 -2.28 -1.05
C VAL A 198 -17.00 -3.73 -0.67
N ILE A 199 -15.72 -4.03 -0.48
CA ILE A 199 -15.22 -5.38 -0.20
C ILE A 199 -14.93 -5.49 1.30
N SER A 200 -15.82 -6.14 2.03
CA SER A 200 -15.74 -6.35 3.48
C SER A 200 -15.60 -7.82 3.89
N LYS A 201 -15.56 -8.72 2.92
CA LYS A 201 -15.42 -10.17 3.10
C LYS A 201 -14.46 -10.73 2.07
N ASN A 202 -13.89 -11.90 2.38
CA ASN A 202 -13.03 -12.63 1.47
C ASN A 202 -13.82 -13.06 0.22
N LEU A 203 -13.23 -12.83 -0.94
CA LEU A 203 -13.74 -13.29 -2.23
C LEU A 203 -12.97 -14.55 -2.62
N LYS A 204 -13.63 -15.71 -2.53
CA LYS A 204 -12.96 -17.02 -2.67
C LYS A 204 -13.14 -17.67 -4.03
N LYS A 205 -14.26 -17.41 -4.70
CA LYS A 205 -14.62 -18.07 -5.97
C LYS A 205 -14.19 -17.18 -7.15
N PRO A 206 -13.43 -17.69 -8.12
CA PRO A 206 -13.14 -16.96 -9.36
C PRO A 206 -14.41 -16.50 -10.05
N GLY A 207 -14.36 -15.34 -10.71
CA GLY A 207 -15.49 -14.77 -11.43
C GLY A 207 -15.70 -13.29 -11.15
N MET A 208 -16.88 -12.78 -11.50
CA MET A 208 -17.22 -11.37 -11.37
C MET A 208 -18.04 -11.10 -10.10
N TYR A 209 -17.62 -10.06 -9.36
CA TYR A 209 -18.32 -9.54 -8.19
C TYR A 209 -18.75 -8.09 -8.47
N VAL A 210 -20.04 -7.81 -8.36
CA VAL A 210 -20.60 -6.48 -8.66
C VAL A 210 -21.62 -6.09 -7.59
N GLY A 211 -21.45 -4.87 -7.09
CA GLY A 211 -22.38 -4.27 -6.13
C GLY A 211 -22.40 -4.98 -4.76
N GLN A 212 -22.78 -4.27 -3.71
CA GLN A 212 -23.15 -4.83 -2.41
C GLN A 212 -24.22 -3.93 -1.80
N GLY A 213 -25.39 -4.51 -1.53
CA GLY A 213 -26.46 -3.84 -0.79
C GLY A 213 -26.07 -3.60 0.68
N LEU A 214 -26.47 -2.49 1.26
CA LEU A 214 -26.39 -2.25 2.69
C LEU A 214 -27.35 -3.22 3.42
N ARG A 215 -26.89 -3.75 4.56
CA ARG A 215 -27.71 -4.57 5.45
C ARG A 215 -27.53 -4.11 6.89
N TYR A 216 -28.61 -4.16 7.65
CA TYR A 216 -28.56 -3.93 9.09
C TYR A 216 -27.92 -5.12 9.81
N ILE A 217 -27.03 -4.84 10.76
CA ILE A 217 -26.45 -5.84 11.67
C ILE A 217 -26.51 -5.23 13.07
N ASP A 218 -27.05 -5.98 14.00
CA ASP A 218 -27.11 -5.57 15.40
C ASP A 218 -25.72 -5.41 16.03
N ASN A 219 -25.57 -4.42 16.87
CA ASN A 219 -24.31 -4.05 17.48
C ASN A 219 -23.99 -4.94 18.69
N ASN A 220 -22.89 -5.70 18.66
CA ASN A 220 -22.45 -6.56 19.74
C ASN A 220 -20.92 -6.61 19.81
N LEU A 221 -20.36 -5.84 20.76
CA LEU A 221 -18.90 -5.67 20.92
C LEU A 221 -18.21 -7.01 21.27
N GLU A 222 -18.77 -7.80 22.17
CA GLU A 222 -18.14 -9.07 22.59
C GLU A 222 -18.13 -10.10 21.46
N LYS A 223 -19.19 -10.16 20.67
CA LYS A 223 -19.24 -10.99 19.46
C LYS A 223 -18.24 -10.53 18.39
N VAL A 224 -17.91 -9.25 18.32
CA VAL A 224 -16.87 -8.74 17.42
C VAL A 224 -15.50 -9.14 17.94
N LYS A 225 -15.19 -8.88 19.21
CA LYS A 225 -13.92 -9.23 19.84
C LYS A 225 -13.60 -10.73 19.77
N SER A 226 -14.62 -11.59 19.96
CA SER A 226 -14.42 -13.06 19.92
C SER A 226 -13.93 -13.61 18.56
N LYS A 227 -14.00 -12.82 17.50
CA LYS A 227 -13.55 -13.16 16.14
C LYS A 227 -12.22 -12.53 15.77
N LEU A 228 -11.59 -11.87 16.71
CA LEU A 228 -10.39 -11.08 16.48
C LEU A 228 -9.35 -11.44 17.52
N LYS A 229 -8.08 -11.28 17.18
CA LYS A 229 -6.95 -11.45 18.09
C LYS A 229 -6.48 -10.11 18.60
N LYS A 230 -6.41 -9.96 19.92
CA LYS A 230 -5.85 -8.75 20.52
C LYS A 230 -4.35 -8.67 20.28
N VAL A 231 -3.86 -7.50 19.90
CA VAL A 231 -2.44 -7.24 19.72
C VAL A 231 -1.82 -6.86 21.06
N GLU A 232 -0.84 -7.64 21.48
CA GLU A 232 -0.04 -7.39 22.68
C GLU A 232 1.34 -6.86 22.28
N THR A 233 1.46 -5.54 22.19
CA THR A 233 2.69 -4.84 21.81
C THR A 233 2.87 -3.61 22.69
N PRO A 234 4.08 -3.37 23.25
CA PRO A 234 4.34 -2.20 24.05
C PRO A 234 4.16 -0.89 23.27
N ASN A 235 3.73 0.15 23.97
CA ASN A 235 3.65 1.52 23.44
C ASN A 235 2.58 1.78 22.36
N LEU A 236 1.59 0.93 22.21
CA LEU A 236 0.38 1.27 21.45
C LEU A 236 -0.44 2.32 22.20
N VAL A 237 -0.90 3.35 21.49
CA VAL A 237 -1.72 4.42 22.06
C VAL A 237 -3.18 4.01 22.30
N GLU A 238 -3.60 2.87 21.75
CA GLU A 238 -4.95 2.34 21.88
C GLU A 238 -4.99 0.81 21.80
N THR A 239 -6.10 0.19 22.21
CA THR A 239 -6.29 -1.26 22.08
C THR A 239 -6.56 -1.61 20.63
N VAL A 240 -5.73 -2.52 20.09
CA VAL A 240 -5.81 -2.99 18.70
C VAL A 240 -6.18 -4.46 18.66
N TYR A 241 -7.02 -4.80 17.73
CA TYR A 241 -7.35 -6.18 17.35
C TYR A 241 -7.00 -6.41 15.89
N VAL A 242 -6.58 -7.62 15.55
CA VAL A 242 -6.26 -8.04 14.18
C VAL A 242 -7.23 -9.12 13.73
N LYS A 243 -7.60 -9.07 12.47
CA LYS A 243 -8.40 -10.09 11.81
C LYS A 243 -7.44 -11.07 11.14
N GLU A 244 -7.53 -12.34 11.53
CA GLU A 244 -6.77 -13.46 10.95
C GLU A 244 -7.47 -14.07 9.73
#